data_1dcc4409c610340154deb048d700479f
#
_entry.id   1dcc4409c610340154deb048d700479f
#
_cell.length_a   1.000
_cell.length_b   1.000
_cell.length_c   1.000
_cell.angle_alpha   90.00
_cell.angle_beta   90.00
_cell.angle_gamma   90.00
#
_symmetry.space_group_name_H-M   'P 1'
#
loop_
_entity.id
_entity.type
_entity.pdbx_description
1 polymer ?
#
loop_
_entity_poly.entity_id
_entity_poly.type
_entity_poly.pdbx_seq_one_letter_code
_entity_poly.pdbx_strand_id
1 'polypeptide(L)'
;MFFQLPWLPEFILRRRDWALLVRVLRNTSSPGVFSDPDLEQYKQSWGKRGALTAMLNWYRAALVRPSKFALDSEASRVKLPALLIRGKNDQFVGEAMARESLHYCDDGHLEMLETATHWVQHEQPAQVNTLLSQFFA
;
A
#
# COMPACT_ATOMS: atom_id res chain seq x y z
N MET A 1 6.42 -9.40 13.63
CA MET A 1 7.79 -9.56 14.17
C MET A 1 8.81 -10.13 13.20
N PHE A 2 8.47 -10.93 12.21
CA PHE A 2 9.41 -11.52 11.24
C PHE A 2 10.35 -10.47 10.58
N PHE A 3 9.81 -9.35 10.11
CA PHE A 3 10.59 -8.31 9.45
C PHE A 3 11.62 -7.60 10.34
N GLN A 4 11.53 -7.75 11.67
CA GLN A 4 12.50 -7.16 12.62
C GLN A 4 13.83 -7.93 12.68
N LEU A 5 13.84 -9.16 12.19
CA LEU A 5 15.06 -9.97 12.18
C LEU A 5 16.06 -9.37 11.15
N PRO A 6 17.35 -9.32 11.48
CA PRO A 6 18.37 -8.88 10.54
C PRO A 6 18.54 -9.90 9.42
N TRP A 7 18.74 -9.47 8.19
CA TRP A 7 19.05 -10.23 6.96
C TRP A 7 18.15 -11.43 6.63
N LEU A 8 17.54 -12.08 7.61
CA LEU A 8 16.72 -13.29 7.42
C LEU A 8 15.47 -13.04 6.56
N PRO A 9 14.69 -11.96 6.75
CA PRO A 9 13.57 -11.64 5.87
C PRO A 9 14.01 -11.42 4.43
N GLU A 10 15.09 -10.68 4.22
CA GLU A 10 15.64 -10.44 2.88
C GLU A 10 16.05 -11.75 2.19
N PHE A 11 16.68 -12.64 2.93
CA PHE A 11 17.09 -13.96 2.42
C PHE A 11 15.86 -14.81 2.03
N ILE A 12 14.86 -14.90 2.90
CA ILE A 12 13.67 -15.72 2.64
C ILE A 12 12.84 -15.17 1.48
N LEU A 13 12.64 -13.85 1.43
CA LEU A 13 11.85 -13.21 0.39
C LEU A 13 12.48 -13.32 -1.01
N ARG A 14 13.81 -13.38 -1.09
CA ARG A 14 14.54 -13.58 -2.37
C ARG A 14 14.51 -15.01 -2.88
N ARG A 15 14.21 -15.98 -2.01
CA ARG A 15 14.28 -17.40 -2.40
C ARG A 15 13.26 -17.75 -3.48
N ARG A 16 13.62 -18.77 -4.31
CA ARG A 16 12.75 -19.31 -5.36
C ARG A 16 12.20 -18.22 -6.27
N ASP A 17 13.07 -17.33 -6.70
CA ASP A 17 12.72 -16.27 -7.62
C ASP A 17 11.52 -15.42 -7.11
N TRP A 18 11.64 -14.93 -5.87
CA TRP A 18 10.63 -14.07 -5.24
C TRP A 18 9.25 -14.73 -5.04
N ALA A 19 9.19 -16.07 -5.04
CA ALA A 19 7.93 -16.82 -5.04
C ALA A 19 6.96 -16.39 -3.93
N LEU A 20 7.48 -15.99 -2.76
CA LEU A 20 6.63 -15.55 -1.64
C LEU A 20 5.96 -14.21 -1.95
N LEU A 21 6.69 -13.23 -2.47
CA LEU A 21 6.13 -11.92 -2.85
C LEU A 21 5.15 -12.04 -4.02
N VAL A 22 5.48 -12.85 -5.04
CA VAL A 22 4.57 -13.15 -6.15
C VAL A 22 3.26 -13.77 -5.62
N ARG A 23 3.36 -14.71 -4.69
CA ARG A 23 2.18 -15.33 -4.08
C ARG A 23 1.34 -14.29 -3.31
N VAL A 24 1.97 -13.38 -2.59
CA VAL A 24 1.25 -12.30 -1.88
C VAL A 24 0.48 -11.46 -2.89
N LEU A 25 1.10 -10.96 -3.96
CA LEU A 25 0.41 -10.18 -4.98
C LEU A 25 -0.80 -10.92 -5.55
N ARG A 26 -0.62 -12.18 -5.98
CA ARG A 26 -1.70 -12.97 -6.58
C ARG A 26 -2.83 -13.31 -5.62
N ASN A 27 -2.51 -13.58 -4.36
CA ASN A 27 -3.52 -13.99 -3.37
C ASN A 27 -4.28 -12.82 -2.75
N THR A 28 -3.77 -11.60 -2.89
CA THR A 28 -4.37 -10.39 -2.30
C THR A 28 -4.96 -9.44 -3.33
N SER A 29 -4.97 -9.83 -4.59
CA SER A 29 -5.62 -9.15 -5.71
C SER A 29 -6.74 -10.01 -6.29
N SER A 30 -7.59 -9.41 -7.09
CA SER A 30 -8.55 -10.13 -7.93
C SER A 30 -7.82 -11.05 -8.92
N PRO A 31 -8.39 -12.22 -9.28
CA PRO A 31 -7.76 -13.16 -10.20
C PRO A 31 -7.38 -12.52 -11.54
N GLY A 32 -6.17 -12.78 -12.00
CA GLY A 32 -5.69 -12.32 -13.31
C GLY A 32 -5.21 -10.87 -13.38
N VAL A 33 -5.26 -10.12 -12.30
CA VAL A 33 -4.84 -8.70 -12.25
C VAL A 33 -3.35 -8.55 -12.53
N PHE A 34 -2.52 -9.40 -11.95
CA PHE A 34 -1.08 -9.39 -12.19
C PHE A 34 -0.71 -10.44 -13.24
N SER A 35 -0.42 -9.99 -14.46
CA SER A 35 0.12 -10.83 -15.53
C SER A 35 1.57 -11.25 -15.24
N ASP A 36 2.07 -12.27 -15.93
CA ASP A 36 3.48 -12.68 -15.79
C ASP A 36 4.47 -11.54 -16.15
N PRO A 37 4.24 -10.73 -17.21
CA PRO A 37 5.06 -9.55 -17.47
C PRO A 37 5.05 -8.53 -16.32
N ASP A 38 3.91 -8.27 -15.67
CA ASP A 38 3.84 -7.35 -14.52
C ASP A 38 4.68 -7.89 -13.35
N LEU A 39 4.54 -9.17 -13.05
CA LEU A 39 5.30 -9.81 -11.99
C LEU A 39 6.80 -9.77 -12.25
N GLU A 40 7.23 -9.89 -13.50
CA GLU A 40 8.64 -9.77 -13.86
C GLU A 40 9.17 -8.36 -13.63
N GLN A 41 8.39 -7.31 -13.93
CA GLN A 41 8.76 -5.93 -13.60
C GLN A 41 8.89 -5.72 -12.07
N TYR A 42 8.00 -6.32 -11.28
CA TYR A 42 8.10 -6.30 -9.82
C TYR A 42 9.39 -6.97 -9.33
N LYS A 43 9.72 -8.16 -9.84
CA LYS A 43 10.95 -8.88 -9.49
C LYS A 43 12.21 -8.07 -9.83
N GLN A 44 12.27 -7.46 -11.01
CA GLN A 44 13.35 -6.57 -11.39
C GLN A 44 13.49 -5.39 -10.42
N SER A 45 12.37 -4.81 -10.00
CA SER A 45 12.34 -3.71 -9.03
C SER A 45 12.82 -4.14 -7.65
N TRP A 46 12.35 -5.28 -7.15
CA TRP A 46 12.78 -5.86 -5.87
C TRP A 46 14.25 -6.29 -5.89
N GLY A 47 14.75 -6.69 -7.05
CA GLY A 47 16.15 -7.11 -7.26
C GLY A 47 17.16 -5.97 -7.24
N LYS A 48 16.75 -4.71 -7.39
CA LYS A 48 17.66 -3.57 -7.32
C LYS A 48 18.38 -3.52 -5.98
N ARG A 49 19.65 -3.09 -6.00
CA ARG A 49 20.46 -3.00 -4.80
C ARG A 49 19.79 -2.16 -3.72
N GLY A 50 19.56 -2.74 -2.56
CA GLY A 50 18.96 -2.06 -1.40
C GLY A 50 17.42 -1.96 -1.43
N ALA A 51 16.75 -2.22 -2.56
CA ALA A 51 15.31 -2.03 -2.70
C ALA A 51 14.51 -2.85 -1.67
N LEU A 52 14.77 -4.15 -1.57
CA LEU A 52 14.07 -5.01 -0.61
C LEU A 52 14.31 -4.58 0.85
N THR A 53 15.54 -4.23 1.19
CA THR A 53 15.85 -3.73 2.55
C THR A 53 15.12 -2.42 2.84
N ALA A 54 15.04 -1.51 1.87
CA ALA A 54 14.29 -0.26 2.02
C ALA A 54 12.79 -0.53 2.23
N MET A 55 12.20 -1.45 1.47
CA MET A 55 10.81 -1.87 1.67
C MET A 55 10.57 -2.44 3.08
N LEU A 56 11.46 -3.30 3.56
CA LEU A 56 11.36 -3.89 4.91
C LEU A 56 11.57 -2.84 6.01
N ASN A 57 12.44 -1.86 5.78
CA ASN A 57 12.71 -0.80 6.75
C ASN A 57 11.48 0.09 7.01
N TRP A 58 10.57 0.21 6.06
CA TRP A 58 9.28 0.85 6.29
C TRP A 58 8.52 0.19 7.47
N TYR A 59 8.39 -1.14 7.44
CA TYR A 59 7.75 -1.90 8.50
C TYR A 59 8.57 -1.92 9.80
N ARG A 60 9.89 -1.95 9.69
CA ARG A 60 10.80 -1.89 10.85
C ARG A 60 10.64 -0.56 11.59
N ALA A 61 10.59 0.54 10.86
CA ALA A 61 10.42 1.88 11.43
C ALA A 61 9.09 2.05 12.16
N ALA A 62 8.00 1.51 11.62
CA ALA A 62 6.67 1.60 12.21
C ALA A 62 6.60 0.97 13.62
N LEU A 63 7.39 -0.08 13.89
CA LEU A 63 7.41 -0.73 15.21
C LEU A 63 8.41 -0.12 16.18
N VAL A 64 9.51 0.46 15.69
CA VAL A 64 10.58 1.01 16.54
C VAL A 64 10.30 2.47 16.93
N ARG A 65 9.56 3.17 16.11
CA ARG A 65 9.17 4.55 16.36
C ARG A 65 7.65 4.64 16.41
N PRO A 66 7.01 4.29 17.54
CA PRO A 66 5.62 4.69 17.74
C PRO A 66 5.58 6.19 17.51
N SER A 67 4.70 6.64 16.65
CA SER A 67 4.69 8.04 16.21
C SER A 67 4.64 8.94 17.43
N LYS A 68 5.65 9.80 17.60
CA LYS A 68 5.64 10.90 18.57
C LYS A 68 4.66 12.01 18.16
N PHE A 69 4.00 11.84 17.02
CA PHE A 69 2.92 12.71 16.61
C PHE A 69 1.72 12.36 17.48
N ALA A 70 1.40 13.24 18.41
CA ALA A 70 0.08 13.25 19.00
C ALA A 70 -0.89 13.48 17.83
N LEU A 71 -1.57 12.41 17.40
CA LEU A 71 -2.49 12.45 16.25
C LEU A 71 -3.58 13.52 16.42
N ASP A 72 -3.83 13.96 17.67
CA ASP A 72 -4.81 14.97 18.01
C ASP A 72 -4.25 16.41 18.03
N SER A 73 -3.01 16.62 17.58
CA SER A 73 -2.47 17.97 17.50
C SER A 73 -2.82 18.64 16.17
N GLU A 74 -3.08 19.95 16.20
CA GLU A 74 -3.26 20.80 15.02
C GLU A 74 -2.11 20.63 14.00
N ALA A 75 -0.90 20.40 14.51
CA ALA A 75 0.30 20.15 13.69
C ALA A 75 0.26 18.82 12.92
N SER A 76 -0.62 17.89 13.28
CA SER A 76 -0.74 16.57 12.63
C SER A 76 -1.80 16.55 11.53
N ARG A 77 -2.55 17.65 11.33
CA ARG A 77 -3.61 17.72 10.33
C ARG A 77 -3.08 17.94 8.92
N VAL A 78 -3.70 17.26 7.96
CA VAL A 78 -3.48 17.48 6.53
C VAL A 78 -4.37 18.65 6.11
N LYS A 79 -3.74 19.79 5.83
CA LYS A 79 -4.44 21.05 5.49
C LYS A 79 -4.76 21.20 4.01
N LEU A 80 -4.12 20.37 3.17
CA LEU A 80 -4.39 20.32 1.73
C LEU A 80 -5.55 19.39 1.45
N PRO A 81 -6.28 19.57 0.34
CA PRO A 81 -7.26 18.60 -0.11
C PRO A 81 -6.62 17.20 -0.21
N ALA A 82 -7.34 16.20 0.25
CA ALA A 82 -6.87 14.83 0.28
C ALA A 82 -7.93 13.88 -0.29
N LEU A 83 -7.52 13.00 -1.20
CA LEU A 83 -8.37 11.97 -1.77
C LEU A 83 -7.84 10.59 -1.37
N LEU A 84 -8.65 9.83 -0.62
CA LEU A 84 -8.45 8.42 -0.36
C LEU A 84 -9.26 7.59 -1.37
N ILE A 85 -8.57 6.73 -2.12
CA ILE A 85 -9.22 5.75 -3.00
C ILE A 85 -8.95 4.36 -2.43
N ARG A 86 -10.01 3.62 -2.10
CA ARG A 86 -9.91 2.32 -1.43
C ARG A 86 -10.81 1.29 -2.09
N GLY A 87 -10.32 0.06 -2.23
CA GLY A 87 -11.16 -1.09 -2.61
C GLY A 87 -12.00 -1.59 -1.43
N LYS A 88 -13.27 -1.90 -1.67
CA LYS A 88 -14.17 -2.43 -0.64
C LYS A 88 -13.70 -3.76 -0.06
N ASN A 89 -13.05 -4.57 -0.90
CA ASN A 89 -12.51 -5.88 -0.53
C ASN A 89 -11.05 -5.84 -0.06
N ASP A 90 -10.53 -4.66 0.30
CA ASP A 90 -9.18 -4.52 0.85
C ASP A 90 -9.09 -5.21 2.21
N GLN A 91 -8.24 -6.24 2.29
CA GLN A 91 -8.01 -7.02 3.51
C GLN A 91 -6.90 -6.47 4.41
N PHE A 92 -6.17 -5.44 3.97
CA PHE A 92 -5.07 -4.84 4.73
C PHE A 92 -5.48 -3.56 5.45
N VAL A 93 -6.24 -2.70 4.77
CA VAL A 93 -6.74 -1.45 5.34
C VAL A 93 -8.25 -1.55 5.49
N GLY A 94 -8.73 -1.68 6.72
CA GLY A 94 -10.16 -1.74 7.02
C GLY A 94 -10.90 -0.45 6.66
N GLU A 95 -12.19 -0.54 6.34
CA GLU A 95 -13.01 0.63 6.03
C GLU A 95 -13.06 1.64 7.19
N ALA A 96 -13.17 1.16 8.43
CA ALA A 96 -13.13 2.03 9.61
C ALA A 96 -11.85 2.86 9.66
N MET A 97 -10.69 2.24 9.41
CA MET A 97 -9.40 2.94 9.38
C MET A 97 -9.36 4.02 8.29
N ALA A 98 -9.88 3.73 7.09
CA ALA A 98 -9.92 4.70 6.00
C ALA A 98 -10.82 5.89 6.38
N ARG A 99 -11.99 5.64 6.97
CA ARG A 99 -12.90 6.69 7.43
C ARG A 99 -12.31 7.52 8.57
N GLU A 100 -11.67 6.88 9.54
CA GLU A 100 -10.99 7.56 10.64
C GLU A 100 -9.84 8.44 10.14
N SER A 101 -9.12 8.02 9.07
CA SER A 101 -8.05 8.83 8.49
C SER A 101 -8.53 10.18 7.98
N LEU A 102 -9.79 10.32 7.57
CA LEU A 102 -10.36 11.59 7.13
C LEU A 102 -10.50 12.62 8.27
N HIS A 103 -10.62 12.17 9.52
CA HIS A 103 -10.66 13.08 10.67
C HIS A 103 -9.37 13.90 10.82
N TYR A 104 -8.28 13.44 10.24
CA TYR A 104 -7.00 14.16 10.23
C TYR A 104 -6.80 15.06 9.01
N CYS A 105 -7.81 15.16 8.12
CA CYS A 105 -7.81 16.01 6.95
C CYS A 105 -8.80 17.16 7.13
N ASP A 106 -8.43 18.38 6.73
CA ASP A 106 -9.35 19.51 6.74
C ASP A 106 -10.35 19.42 5.58
N ASP A 107 -9.90 18.92 4.44
CA ASP A 107 -10.69 18.66 3.23
C ASP A 107 -10.34 17.27 2.70
N GLY A 108 -10.95 16.24 3.29
CA GLY A 108 -10.70 14.84 2.99
C GLY A 108 -11.88 14.16 2.32
N HIS A 109 -11.66 13.49 1.19
CA HIS A 109 -12.65 12.71 0.46
C HIS A 109 -12.27 11.24 0.41
N LEU A 110 -13.27 10.35 0.55
CA LEU A 110 -13.10 8.90 0.44
C LEU A 110 -13.93 8.34 -0.70
N GLU A 111 -13.26 7.73 -1.66
CA GLU A 111 -13.87 7.00 -2.76
C GLU A 111 -13.70 5.50 -2.56
N MET A 112 -14.83 4.79 -2.56
CA MET A 112 -14.88 3.34 -2.36
C MET A 112 -15.11 2.63 -3.69
N LEU A 113 -14.19 1.80 -4.12
CA LEU A 113 -14.34 0.97 -5.31
C LEU A 113 -14.93 -0.39 -4.93
N GLU A 114 -16.19 -0.63 -5.29
CA GLU A 114 -17.03 -1.74 -4.80
C GLU A 114 -16.43 -3.14 -5.02
N THR A 115 -15.73 -3.35 -6.14
CA THR A 115 -15.21 -4.66 -6.54
C THR A 115 -13.69 -4.80 -6.36
N ALA A 116 -12.99 -3.70 -6.04
CA ALA A 116 -11.55 -3.71 -5.91
C ALA A 116 -11.07 -4.22 -4.54
N THR A 117 -9.84 -4.75 -4.54
CA THR A 117 -9.09 -5.13 -3.34
C THR A 117 -8.11 -4.01 -2.94
N HIS A 118 -6.97 -4.36 -2.35
CA HIS A 118 -5.89 -3.43 -2.00
C HIS A 118 -5.22 -2.78 -3.22
N TRP A 119 -5.29 -3.41 -4.37
CA TRP A 119 -4.56 -3.07 -5.58
C TRP A 119 -5.40 -2.26 -6.57
N VAL A 120 -6.12 -1.26 -6.06
CA VAL A 120 -7.10 -0.45 -6.82
C VAL A 120 -6.57 0.07 -8.15
N GLN A 121 -5.32 0.53 -8.18
CA GLN A 121 -4.68 1.09 -9.39
C GLN A 121 -4.39 0.03 -10.47
N HIS A 122 -4.27 -1.24 -10.07
CA HIS A 122 -4.11 -2.37 -11.00
C HIS A 122 -5.44 -2.97 -11.42
N GLU A 123 -6.40 -2.96 -10.51
CA GLU A 123 -7.71 -3.61 -10.71
C GLU A 123 -8.69 -2.72 -11.47
N GLN A 124 -8.67 -1.43 -11.19
CA GLN A 124 -9.60 -0.46 -11.80
C GLN A 124 -8.87 0.82 -12.24
N PRO A 125 -7.86 0.72 -13.12
CA PRO A 125 -7.03 1.86 -13.52
C PRO A 125 -7.84 2.99 -14.16
N ALA A 126 -8.86 2.68 -14.96
CA ALA A 126 -9.69 3.68 -15.60
C ALA A 126 -10.45 4.54 -14.57
N GLN A 127 -11.06 3.89 -13.57
CA GLN A 127 -11.80 4.59 -12.52
C GLN A 127 -10.87 5.39 -11.62
N VAL A 128 -9.73 4.81 -11.22
CA VAL A 128 -8.71 5.51 -10.42
C VAL A 128 -8.21 6.76 -11.17
N ASN A 129 -7.87 6.63 -12.45
CA ASN A 129 -7.41 7.76 -13.27
C ASN A 129 -8.49 8.84 -13.42
N THR A 130 -9.76 8.47 -13.56
CA THR A 130 -10.86 9.43 -13.61
C THR A 130 -10.97 10.22 -12.31
N LEU A 131 -10.94 9.55 -11.16
CA LEU A 131 -10.99 10.18 -9.84
C LEU A 131 -9.81 11.12 -9.62
N LEU A 132 -8.60 10.69 -9.98
CA LEU A 132 -7.40 11.53 -9.90
C LEU A 132 -7.49 12.76 -10.82
N SER A 133 -7.97 12.58 -12.05
CA SER A 133 -8.14 13.70 -12.99
C SER A 133 -9.14 14.73 -12.49
N GLN A 134 -10.23 14.29 -11.88
CA GLN A 134 -11.23 15.16 -11.27
C GLN A 134 -10.69 15.89 -10.04
N PHE A 135 -9.90 15.19 -9.23
CA PHE A 135 -9.32 15.75 -8.01
C PHE A 135 -8.26 16.83 -8.29
N PHE A 136 -7.53 16.72 -9.39
CA PHE A 136 -6.48 17.67 -9.78
C PHE A 136 -6.94 18.75 -10.78
N ALA A 137 -8.22 18.74 -11.20
CA ALA A 137 -8.76 19.75 -12.10
C ALA A 137 -9.10 21.04 -11.36
#